data_e00d2e67d3942eaa05fcbb0a4bb57623
#
_entry.id   e00d2e67d3942eaa05fcbb0a4bb57623
#
_cell.length_a   1.000
_cell.length_b   1.000
_cell.length_c   1.000
_cell.angle_alpha   90.00
_cell.angle_beta   90.00
_cell.angle_gamma   90.00
#
_symmetry.space_group_name_H-M   'P 1'
#
loop_
_entity.id
_entity.type
_entity.pdbx_description
1 polymer ?
#
loop_
_entity_poly.entity_id
_entity_poly.type
_entity_poly.pdbx_seq_one_letter_code
_entity_poly.pdbx_strand_id
1 'polypeptide(L)'
;NMEFILDKTKITPSINSAMMALTIPTLPDLIVQMNKWSKVREVYWSGMKAGDAGRPYLNPTIFGKDIIPLGIDKAIEVYETNGDAIKEAQLNNLKGIRTECANTEPDLLQQKLLKLYIKELDRRRNTDYTKLFPTIDKLLNS
;
A
#
# COMPACT_ATOMS: atom_id res chain seq x y z
N ASN A 1 9.76 -4.75 -17.19
CA ASN A 1 10.53 -5.09 -16.01
C ASN A 1 11.39 -3.89 -15.60
N MET A 2 11.27 -3.45 -14.33
CA MET A 2 11.95 -2.25 -13.81
C MET A 2 13.48 -2.36 -13.91
N GLU A 3 14.05 -3.52 -13.60
CA GLU A 3 15.49 -3.74 -13.67
C GLU A 3 16.03 -3.58 -15.11
N PHE A 4 15.27 -4.04 -16.11
CA PHE A 4 15.63 -3.79 -17.50
C PHE A 4 15.64 -2.29 -17.84
N ILE A 5 14.65 -1.53 -17.37
CA ILE A 5 14.59 -0.08 -17.60
C ILE A 5 15.79 0.61 -16.95
N LEU A 6 16.12 0.25 -15.72
CA LEU A 6 17.24 0.84 -14.99
C LEU A 6 18.59 0.50 -15.59
N ASP A 7 18.77 -0.72 -16.14
CA ASP A 7 20.04 -1.19 -16.68
C ASP A 7 20.24 -0.83 -18.16
N LYS A 8 19.20 -0.96 -18.97
CA LYS A 8 19.31 -0.88 -20.46
C LYS A 8 18.82 0.43 -21.07
N THR A 9 18.22 1.33 -20.31
CA THR A 9 17.69 2.58 -20.85
C THR A 9 18.22 3.80 -20.10
N LYS A 10 18.08 5.00 -20.70
CA LYS A 10 18.37 6.29 -20.03
C LYS A 10 17.13 6.92 -19.40
N ILE A 11 16.01 6.20 -19.36
CA ILE A 11 14.75 6.69 -18.84
C ILE A 11 14.82 6.75 -17.31
N THR A 12 14.43 7.88 -16.73
CA THR A 12 14.19 8.03 -15.28
C THR A 12 12.76 7.60 -14.99
N PRO A 13 12.52 6.44 -14.36
CA PRO A 13 11.17 5.97 -14.10
C PRO A 13 10.50 6.80 -13.00
N SER A 14 9.19 7.02 -13.15
CA SER A 14 8.34 7.58 -12.11
C SER A 14 7.35 6.52 -11.65
N ILE A 15 7.25 6.33 -10.33
CA ILE A 15 6.32 5.38 -9.71
C ILE A 15 5.29 6.16 -8.91
N ASN A 16 4.02 5.89 -9.22
CA ASN A 16 2.90 6.37 -8.43
C ASN A 16 2.29 5.19 -7.66
N SER A 17 2.26 5.29 -6.35
CA SER A 17 1.73 4.24 -5.48
C SER A 17 0.42 4.68 -4.83
N ALA A 18 -0.67 3.98 -5.15
CA ALA A 18 -1.93 4.12 -4.43
C ALA A 18 -1.95 3.13 -3.25
N MET A 19 -2.05 3.66 -2.04
CA MET A 19 -2.21 2.84 -0.84
C MET A 19 -3.67 2.48 -0.67
N MET A 20 -4.01 1.27 -1.06
CA MET A 20 -5.33 0.69 -0.86
C MET A 20 -5.29 -0.30 0.29
N ALA A 21 -6.43 -0.56 0.92
CA ALA A 21 -6.56 -1.50 2.02
C ALA A 21 -5.88 -2.86 1.74
N LEU A 22 -6.00 -3.38 0.51
CA LEU A 22 -5.41 -4.65 0.09
C LEU A 22 -3.87 -4.60 -0.03
N THR A 23 -3.29 -3.45 -0.30
CA THR A 23 -1.84 -3.32 -0.53
C THR A 23 -1.05 -2.98 0.73
N ILE A 24 -1.71 -2.62 1.82
CA ILE A 24 -1.05 -2.28 3.09
C ILE A 24 -0.11 -3.38 3.58
N PRO A 25 -0.50 -4.67 3.62
CA PRO A 25 0.38 -5.72 4.13
C PRO A 25 1.67 -5.92 3.32
N THR A 26 1.67 -5.56 2.03
CA THR A 26 2.82 -5.70 1.13
C THR A 26 3.63 -4.41 0.97
N LEU A 27 3.17 -3.32 1.58
CA LEU A 27 3.79 -2.02 1.47
C LEU A 27 5.25 -1.99 1.96
N PRO A 28 5.62 -2.65 3.08
CA PRO A 28 7.02 -2.71 3.51
C PRO A 28 7.95 -3.34 2.46
N ASP A 29 7.50 -4.41 1.82
CA ASP A 29 8.29 -5.10 0.77
C ASP A 29 8.45 -4.23 -0.47
N LEU A 30 7.39 -3.50 -0.86
CA LEU A 30 7.48 -2.52 -1.95
C LEU A 30 8.52 -1.45 -1.65
N ILE A 31 8.54 -0.91 -0.42
CA ILE A 31 9.51 0.11 -0.01
C ILE A 31 10.94 -0.42 -0.08
N VAL A 32 11.19 -1.63 0.41
CA VAL A 32 12.49 -2.30 0.31
C VAL A 32 12.92 -2.43 -1.15
N GLN A 33 12.01 -2.85 -2.03
CA GLN A 33 12.30 -3.00 -3.45
C GLN A 33 12.58 -1.64 -4.14
N MET A 34 11.81 -0.61 -3.80
CA MET A 34 12.03 0.76 -4.27
C MET A 34 13.42 1.29 -3.86
N ASN A 35 13.85 1.02 -2.63
CA ASN A 35 15.18 1.39 -2.16
C ASN A 35 16.29 0.71 -2.96
N LYS A 36 16.12 -0.56 -3.33
CA LYS A 36 17.08 -1.27 -4.20
C LYS A 36 17.18 -0.61 -5.57
N TRP A 37 16.05 -0.28 -6.19
CA TRP A 37 16.04 0.38 -7.49
C TRP A 37 16.67 1.77 -7.44
N SER A 38 16.38 2.55 -6.40
CA SER A 38 16.93 3.91 -6.21
C SER A 38 18.45 3.92 -6.04
N LYS A 39 19.08 2.82 -5.58
CA LYS A 39 20.53 2.67 -5.51
C LYS A 39 21.19 2.44 -6.87
N VAL A 40 20.45 1.90 -7.84
CA VAL A 40 20.97 1.68 -9.21
C VAL A 40 20.87 2.99 -10.00
N ARG A 41 19.75 3.68 -9.92
CA ARG A 41 19.49 4.96 -10.58
C ARG A 41 18.37 5.70 -9.86
N GLU A 42 18.33 7.02 -10.02
CA GLU A 42 17.22 7.81 -9.51
C GLU A 42 15.88 7.28 -10.04
N VAL A 43 15.01 6.90 -9.10
CA VAL A 43 13.62 6.54 -9.35
C VAL A 43 12.75 7.60 -8.72
N TYR A 44 11.99 8.31 -9.53
CA TYR A 44 11.13 9.37 -9.04
C TYR A 44 9.85 8.78 -8.45
N TRP A 45 9.59 9.05 -7.18
CA TRP A 45 8.37 8.66 -6.53
C TRP A 45 7.37 9.81 -6.55
N SER A 46 6.33 9.72 -7.39
CA SER A 46 5.41 10.84 -7.64
C SER A 46 4.33 11.02 -6.59
N GLY A 47 4.12 10.07 -5.71
CA GLY A 47 3.19 10.22 -4.59
C GLY A 47 2.75 8.92 -3.96
N MET A 48 2.33 9.04 -2.71
CA MET A 48 1.56 8.05 -1.96
C MET A 48 0.24 8.71 -1.56
N LYS A 49 -0.86 8.19 -2.05
CA LYS A 49 -2.19 8.64 -1.66
C LYS A 49 -2.99 7.47 -1.14
N ALA A 50 -3.75 7.68 -0.07
CA ALA A 50 -4.67 6.69 0.43
C ALA A 50 -5.90 6.59 -0.46
N GLY A 51 -6.23 5.36 -0.83
CA GLY A 51 -7.49 5.04 -1.47
C GLY A 51 -7.67 5.54 -2.90
N ASP A 52 -8.90 5.41 -3.34
CA ASP A 52 -9.43 5.92 -4.61
C ASP A 52 -10.70 6.71 -4.29
N ALA A 53 -10.76 7.97 -4.70
CA ALA A 53 -11.89 8.86 -4.41
C ALA A 53 -13.25 8.32 -4.95
N GLY A 54 -13.20 7.53 -6.03
CA GLY A 54 -14.39 6.88 -6.60
C GLY A 54 -14.80 5.56 -5.92
N ARG A 55 -13.96 5.05 -5.00
CA ARG A 55 -14.16 3.73 -4.37
C ARG A 55 -13.75 3.77 -2.90
N PRO A 56 -14.59 4.35 -2.03
CA PRO A 56 -14.26 4.52 -0.60
C PRO A 56 -13.90 3.21 0.10
N TYR A 57 -14.49 2.09 -0.30
CA TYR A 57 -14.20 0.76 0.24
C TYR A 57 -12.75 0.27 -0.02
N LEU A 58 -11.98 0.92 -0.89
CA LEU A 58 -10.55 0.62 -1.09
C LEU A 58 -9.65 1.43 -0.15
N ASN A 59 -10.18 2.44 0.55
CA ASN A 59 -9.38 3.24 1.46
C ASN A 59 -9.01 2.43 2.72
N PRO A 60 -7.75 2.43 3.17
CA PRO A 60 -7.35 1.72 4.38
C PRO A 60 -8.07 2.22 5.65
N THR A 61 -8.54 3.45 5.69
CA THR A 61 -9.26 4.03 6.85
C THR A 61 -10.55 3.28 7.21
N ILE A 62 -11.13 2.49 6.29
CA ILE A 62 -12.32 1.67 6.59
C ILE A 62 -12.11 0.65 7.71
N PHE A 63 -10.85 0.31 8.01
CA PHE A 63 -10.48 -0.58 9.12
C PHE A 63 -10.07 0.18 10.39
N GLY A 64 -10.04 1.51 10.34
CA GLY A 64 -9.55 2.31 11.46
C GLY A 64 -8.13 1.91 11.87
N LYS A 65 -7.89 1.86 13.18
CA LYS A 65 -6.57 1.52 13.75
C LYS A 65 -6.12 0.08 13.47
N ASP A 66 -7.03 -0.84 13.16
CA ASP A 66 -6.74 -2.28 13.06
C ASP A 66 -5.86 -2.62 11.83
N ILE A 67 -5.84 -1.76 10.82
CA ILE A 67 -4.96 -1.95 9.65
C ILE A 67 -3.52 -1.49 9.90
N ILE A 68 -3.28 -0.65 10.90
CA ILE A 68 -1.98 -0.03 11.15
C ILE A 68 -0.87 -1.08 11.35
N PRO A 69 -1.02 -2.08 12.26
CA PRO A 69 0.01 -3.07 12.49
C PRO A 69 0.21 -4.05 11.35
N LEU A 70 -0.71 -4.10 10.37
CA LEU A 70 -0.62 -5.04 9.25
C LEU A 70 0.44 -4.65 8.22
N GLY A 71 0.89 -3.40 8.21
CA GLY A 71 1.92 -2.97 7.28
C GLY A 71 2.34 -1.51 7.40
N ILE A 72 1.50 -0.62 7.95
CA ILE A 72 1.82 0.82 8.01
C ILE A 72 2.98 1.09 8.96
N ASP A 73 2.95 0.56 10.18
CA ASP A 73 4.01 0.75 11.17
C ASP A 73 5.34 0.19 10.66
N LYS A 74 5.32 -1.00 10.07
CA LYS A 74 6.54 -1.60 9.50
C LYS A 74 7.05 -0.85 8.27
N ALA A 75 6.16 -0.30 7.47
CA ALA A 75 6.54 0.55 6.35
C ALA A 75 7.25 1.82 6.84
N ILE A 76 6.76 2.46 7.89
CA ILE A 76 7.41 3.61 8.53
C ILE A 76 8.81 3.22 9.05
N GLU A 77 8.92 2.09 9.76
CA GLU A 77 10.20 1.59 10.27
C GLU A 77 11.21 1.36 9.13
N VAL A 78 10.79 0.73 8.03
CA VAL A 78 11.66 0.52 6.86
C VAL A 78 12.12 1.85 6.26
N TYR A 79 11.26 2.86 6.22
CA TYR A 79 11.65 4.20 5.79
C TYR A 79 12.68 4.84 6.72
N GLU A 80 12.45 4.79 8.02
CA GLU A 80 13.30 5.43 9.01
C GLU A 80 14.69 4.78 9.11
N THR A 81 14.78 3.45 8.84
CA THR A 81 16.04 2.71 8.91
C THR A 81 16.89 2.77 7.64
N ASN A 82 16.29 3.00 6.48
CA ASN A 82 17.00 3.00 5.18
C ASN A 82 17.29 4.40 4.61
N GLY A 83 17.18 5.40 5.38
CA GLY A 83 17.53 6.84 5.39
C GLY A 83 17.81 7.63 4.10
N ASP A 84 18.37 7.06 3.03
CA ASP A 84 18.95 7.86 1.94
C ASP A 84 18.14 7.89 0.64
N ALA A 85 17.28 6.90 0.39
CA ALA A 85 16.63 6.77 -0.91
C ALA A 85 15.23 7.36 -0.97
N ILE A 86 14.64 7.74 0.18
CA ILE A 86 13.24 8.07 0.27
C ILE A 86 13.07 9.47 0.80
N LYS A 87 12.39 10.28 0.01
CA LYS A 87 12.13 11.68 0.34
C LYS A 87 11.25 11.77 1.59
N GLU A 88 11.57 12.68 2.47
CA GLU A 88 10.82 13.02 3.68
C GLU A 88 9.31 13.21 3.42
N ALA A 89 8.95 13.72 2.23
CA ALA A 89 7.56 13.88 1.82
C ALA A 89 6.76 12.57 1.80
N GLN A 90 7.36 11.45 1.36
CA GLN A 90 6.67 10.15 1.34
C GLN A 90 6.52 9.58 2.76
N LEU A 91 7.52 9.76 3.61
CA LEU A 91 7.43 9.38 5.02
C LEU A 91 6.32 10.17 5.72
N ASN A 92 6.24 11.47 5.48
CA ASN A 92 5.20 12.32 6.05
C ASN A 92 3.81 11.93 5.55
N ASN A 93 3.67 11.58 4.27
CA ASN A 93 2.41 11.04 3.73
C ASN A 93 2.00 9.74 4.44
N LEU A 94 2.94 8.82 4.65
CA LEU A 94 2.69 7.55 5.33
C LEU A 94 2.30 7.76 6.80
N LYS A 95 2.98 8.67 7.50
CA LYS A 95 2.62 9.09 8.87
C LYS A 95 1.25 9.77 8.92
N GLY A 96 0.90 10.56 7.91
CA GLY A 96 -0.42 11.15 7.75
C GLY A 96 -1.52 10.10 7.65
N ILE A 97 -1.34 9.09 6.79
CA ILE A 97 -2.29 7.98 6.64
C ILE A 97 -2.41 7.17 7.92
N ARG A 98 -1.30 6.92 8.62
CA ARG A 98 -1.32 6.28 9.92
C ARG A 98 -2.20 7.04 10.92
N THR A 99 -2.03 8.35 10.97
CA THR A 99 -2.81 9.23 11.85
C THR A 99 -4.29 9.23 11.46
N GLU A 100 -4.59 9.27 10.18
CA GLU A 100 -5.97 9.19 9.68
C GLU A 100 -6.63 7.87 10.08
N CYS A 101 -5.97 6.74 9.85
CA CYS A 101 -6.46 5.43 10.29
C CYS A 101 -6.66 5.36 11.82
N ALA A 102 -5.74 5.94 12.60
CA ALA A 102 -5.84 5.92 14.07
C ALA A 102 -7.04 6.73 14.60
N ASN A 103 -7.45 7.77 13.89
CA ASN A 103 -8.52 8.69 14.28
C ASN A 103 -9.87 8.39 13.61
N THR A 104 -9.93 7.37 12.76
CA THR A 104 -11.16 6.98 12.04
C THR A 104 -11.73 5.72 12.67
N GLU A 105 -13.02 5.74 12.98
CA GLU A 105 -13.73 4.52 13.41
C GLU A 105 -13.90 3.56 12.23
N PRO A 106 -13.84 2.23 12.45
CA PRO A 106 -14.06 1.24 11.41
C PRO A 106 -15.42 1.38 10.72
N ASP A 107 -15.45 1.36 9.40
CA ASP A 107 -16.68 1.43 8.60
C ASP A 107 -17.09 0.04 8.11
N LEU A 108 -17.97 -0.62 8.86
CA LEU A 108 -18.43 -1.97 8.57
C LEU A 108 -19.17 -2.08 7.23
N LEU A 109 -19.83 -1.01 6.76
CA LEU A 109 -20.48 -1.02 5.47
C LEU A 109 -19.46 -1.05 4.34
N GLN A 110 -18.45 -0.21 4.41
CA GLN A 110 -17.37 -0.18 3.41
C GLN A 110 -16.55 -1.48 3.43
N GLN A 111 -16.33 -2.08 4.59
CA GLN A 111 -15.69 -3.40 4.69
C GLN A 111 -16.51 -4.50 3.99
N LYS A 112 -17.84 -4.50 4.16
CA LYS A 112 -18.73 -5.42 3.41
C LYS A 112 -18.66 -5.20 1.90
N LEU A 113 -18.63 -3.94 1.45
CA LEU A 113 -18.48 -3.60 0.04
C LEU A 113 -17.12 -4.06 -0.50
N LEU A 114 -16.04 -3.87 0.25
CA LEU A 114 -14.72 -4.39 -0.10
C LEU A 114 -14.76 -5.92 -0.28
N LYS A 115 -15.35 -6.64 0.66
CA LYS A 115 -15.49 -8.10 0.60
C LYS A 115 -16.25 -8.57 -0.63
N LEU A 116 -17.34 -7.89 -0.99
CA LEU A 116 -18.11 -8.19 -2.21
C LEU A 116 -17.31 -7.89 -3.48
N TYR A 117 -16.60 -6.77 -3.50
CA TYR A 117 -15.74 -6.39 -4.62
C TYR A 117 -14.63 -7.40 -4.86
N ILE A 118 -13.95 -7.86 -3.82
CA ILE A 118 -12.87 -8.85 -3.92
C ILE A 118 -13.42 -10.19 -4.43
N LYS A 119 -14.56 -10.66 -3.90
CA LYS A 119 -15.20 -11.90 -4.35
C LYS A 119 -15.56 -11.84 -5.83
N GLU A 120 -16.04 -10.70 -6.31
CA GLU A 120 -16.36 -10.54 -7.73
C GLU A 120 -15.10 -10.51 -8.61
N LEU A 121 -14.01 -9.90 -8.12
CA LEU A 121 -12.70 -9.97 -8.80
C LEU A 121 -12.20 -11.40 -8.89
N ASP A 122 -12.26 -12.17 -7.80
CA ASP A 122 -11.85 -13.57 -7.76
C ASP A 122 -12.64 -14.41 -8.77
N ARG A 123 -13.98 -14.23 -8.78
CA ARG A 123 -14.84 -14.91 -9.74
C ARG A 123 -14.45 -14.62 -11.20
N ARG A 124 -14.12 -13.36 -11.51
CA ARG A 124 -13.73 -12.95 -12.89
C ARG A 124 -12.33 -13.41 -13.29
N ARG A 125 -11.41 -13.48 -12.33
CA ARG A 125 -9.99 -13.77 -12.57
C ARG A 125 -9.60 -15.21 -12.25
N ASN A 126 -10.55 -16.00 -11.72
CA ASN A 126 -10.30 -17.34 -11.19
C ASN A 126 -9.15 -17.34 -10.17
N THR A 127 -9.18 -16.39 -9.24
CA THR A 127 -8.23 -16.22 -8.14
C THR A 127 -8.89 -16.51 -6.79
N ASP A 128 -8.10 -16.53 -5.73
CA ASP A 128 -8.55 -16.72 -4.35
C ASP A 128 -7.81 -15.71 -3.45
N TYR A 129 -8.50 -14.64 -3.08
CA TYR A 129 -7.91 -13.56 -2.28
C TYR A 129 -7.48 -14.02 -0.90
N THR A 130 -8.10 -15.05 -0.35
CA THR A 130 -7.75 -15.56 1.00
C THR A 130 -6.32 -16.06 1.03
N LYS A 131 -5.82 -16.58 -0.07
CA LYS A 131 -4.43 -17.01 -0.25
C LYS A 131 -3.49 -15.84 -0.54
N LEU A 132 -3.97 -14.82 -1.25
CA LEU A 132 -3.17 -13.65 -1.63
C LEU A 132 -3.05 -12.63 -0.50
N PHE A 133 -4.13 -12.44 0.27
CA PHE A 133 -4.24 -11.43 1.32
C PHE A 133 -4.80 -12.02 2.63
N PRO A 134 -4.15 -13.03 3.24
CA PRO A 134 -4.69 -13.74 4.40
C PRO A 134 -4.89 -12.84 5.64
N THR A 135 -4.09 -11.79 5.78
CA THR A 135 -4.22 -10.82 6.87
C THR A 135 -5.46 -9.94 6.71
N ILE A 136 -5.76 -9.53 5.48
CA ILE A 136 -6.97 -8.76 5.17
C ILE A 136 -8.22 -9.64 5.30
N ASP A 137 -8.14 -10.91 4.88
CA ASP A 137 -9.24 -11.85 5.08
C ASP A 137 -9.61 -12.02 6.56
N LYS A 138 -8.61 -12.17 7.43
CA LYS A 138 -8.84 -12.21 8.88
C LYS A 138 -9.51 -10.94 9.39
N LEU A 139 -9.07 -9.79 8.93
CA LEU A 139 -9.64 -8.50 9.35
C LEU A 139 -11.08 -8.32 8.86
N LEU A 140 -11.41 -8.78 7.65
CA LEU A 140 -12.77 -8.74 7.10
C LEU A 140 -13.72 -9.76 7.73
N ASN A 141 -13.23 -10.73 8.49
CA ASN A 141 -14.01 -11.78 9.14
C ASN A 141 -13.96 -11.69 10.67
N SER A 142 -13.24 -10.73 11.23
CA SER A 142 -13.26 -10.41 12.66
C SER A 142 -14.47 -9.59 13.02
#